data_44f0c1f8958fccf2e42e2f0b11fd886d
#
_entry.id   44f0c1f8958fccf2e42e2f0b11fd886d
#
_cell.length_a   1.000
_cell.length_b   1.000
_cell.length_c   1.000
_cell.angle_alpha   90.00
_cell.angle_beta   90.00
_cell.angle_gamma   90.00
#
_symmetry.space_group_name_H-M   'P 1'
#
loop_
_entity.id
_entity.type
_entity.pdbx_description
1 polymer ?
#
loop_
_entity_poly.entity_id
_entity_poly.type
_entity_poly.pdbx_seq_one_letter_code
_entity_poly.pdbx_strand_id
1 'polypeptide(L)'
;MTEPLDRPVILDATVLSNYASTDSVTWLATTLEDLQTVPAVRTELEHGREAGYTYLDHAIAVLEGGDIGVVETASKQLQQDYPEIRDRLDPGEAEALVAAYTAGGTLVTDDGTARRLAADYDVALTGSIGLLVRGVVRGELPVETADEWLMTWIEERNYYAPVERVTAALPDDVGE
;
A
#
# COMPACT_ATOMS: atom_id res chain seq x y z
N MET A 1 12.22 15.98 9.31
CA MET A 1 12.45 14.99 8.25
C MET A 1 11.89 13.64 8.64
N THR A 2 11.32 12.94 7.68
CA THR A 2 10.85 11.57 7.91
C THR A 2 12.02 10.61 7.79
N GLU A 3 11.99 9.55 8.59
CA GLU A 3 12.97 8.48 8.46
C GLU A 3 12.64 7.65 7.20
N PRO A 4 13.65 7.03 6.57
CA PRO A 4 13.37 6.12 5.46
C PRO A 4 12.54 4.93 5.94
N LEU A 5 11.69 4.42 5.07
CA LEU A 5 10.92 3.21 5.37
C LEU A 5 11.85 1.99 5.31
N ASP A 6 11.62 1.02 6.18
CA ASP A 6 12.34 -0.26 6.11
C ASP A 6 11.97 -0.94 4.79
N ARG A 7 12.98 -1.41 4.08
CA ARG A 7 12.81 -2.05 2.77
C ARG A 7 12.92 -3.56 2.87
N PRO A 8 12.21 -4.31 2.06
CA PRO A 8 11.29 -3.87 1.00
C PRO A 8 10.01 -3.26 1.56
N VAL A 9 9.35 -2.45 0.74
CA VAL A 9 8.05 -1.84 1.09
C VAL A 9 6.98 -2.65 0.37
N ILE A 10 6.15 -3.36 1.13
CA ILE A 10 5.18 -4.33 0.59
C ILE A 10 3.79 -3.70 0.55
N LEU A 11 3.22 -3.57 -0.65
CA LEU A 11 1.95 -2.91 -0.88
C LEU A 11 0.79 -3.91 -0.94
N ASP A 12 -0.27 -3.64 -0.19
CA ASP A 12 -1.51 -4.40 -0.23
C ASP A 12 -2.39 -3.92 -1.39
N ALA A 13 -3.40 -4.73 -1.75
CA ALA A 13 -4.28 -4.48 -2.89
C ALA A 13 -5.05 -3.17 -2.79
N THR A 14 -5.61 -2.84 -1.61
CA THR A 14 -6.38 -1.60 -1.43
C THR A 14 -5.51 -0.38 -1.66
N VAL A 15 -4.27 -0.42 -1.19
CA VAL A 15 -3.32 0.69 -1.39
C VAL A 15 -3.03 0.88 -2.88
N LEU A 16 -2.69 -0.21 -3.58
CA LEU A 16 -2.45 -0.15 -5.03
C LEU A 16 -3.68 0.32 -5.79
N SER A 17 -4.86 -0.13 -5.40
CA SER A 17 -6.12 0.28 -6.03
C SER A 17 -6.39 1.77 -5.83
N ASN A 18 -6.14 2.29 -4.63
CA ASN A 18 -6.30 3.73 -4.36
C ASN A 18 -5.42 4.55 -5.29
N TYR A 19 -4.13 4.24 -5.33
CA TYR A 19 -3.18 4.98 -6.16
C TYR A 19 -3.46 4.80 -7.66
N ALA A 20 -3.91 3.61 -8.07
CA ALA A 20 -4.29 3.37 -9.47
C ALA A 20 -5.48 4.23 -9.87
N SER A 21 -6.47 4.43 -8.98
CA SER A 21 -7.66 5.23 -9.28
C SER A 21 -7.36 6.70 -9.53
N THR A 22 -6.25 7.19 -9.04
CA THR A 22 -5.79 8.58 -9.24
C THR A 22 -4.60 8.66 -10.19
N ASP A 23 -4.33 7.58 -10.94
CA ASP A 23 -3.22 7.51 -11.89
C ASP A 23 -1.89 7.89 -11.25
N SER A 24 -1.67 7.44 -10.01
CA SER A 24 -0.52 7.83 -9.20
C SER A 24 0.37 6.67 -8.78
N VAL A 25 0.16 5.47 -9.32
CA VAL A 25 1.03 4.32 -9.03
C VAL A 25 2.47 4.61 -9.49
N THR A 26 2.64 5.29 -10.61
CA THR A 26 3.96 5.69 -11.11
C THR A 26 4.67 6.61 -10.14
N TRP A 27 3.92 7.54 -9.50
CA TRP A 27 4.49 8.40 -8.46
C TRP A 27 5.05 7.57 -7.31
N LEU A 28 4.32 6.54 -6.85
CA LEU A 28 4.83 5.63 -5.83
C LEU A 28 6.13 4.96 -6.29
N ALA A 29 6.12 4.42 -7.50
CA ALA A 29 7.25 3.65 -8.02
C ALA A 29 8.50 4.51 -8.22
N THR A 30 8.33 5.81 -8.51
CA THR A 30 9.46 6.72 -8.70
C THR A 30 9.94 7.38 -7.42
N THR A 31 9.08 7.42 -6.39
CA THR A 31 9.35 8.13 -5.13
C THR A 31 9.90 7.21 -4.05
N LEU A 32 9.40 5.97 -3.98
CA LEU A 32 9.81 4.99 -2.98
C LEU A 32 10.73 3.95 -3.60
N GLU A 33 11.67 3.48 -2.79
CA GLU A 33 12.61 2.46 -3.21
C GLU A 33 12.15 1.07 -2.77
N ASP A 34 12.45 0.08 -3.59
CA ASP A 34 12.19 -1.33 -3.30
C ASP A 34 10.72 -1.62 -2.97
N LEU A 35 9.84 -1.12 -3.83
CA LEU A 35 8.42 -1.43 -3.75
C LEU A 35 8.16 -2.83 -4.28
N GLN A 36 7.38 -3.58 -3.53
CA GLN A 36 7.00 -4.93 -3.91
C GLN A 36 5.56 -5.20 -3.49
N THR A 37 4.99 -6.24 -4.05
CA THR A 37 3.71 -6.79 -3.63
C THR A 37 3.80 -8.31 -3.67
N VAL A 38 2.67 -9.00 -3.65
CA VAL A 38 2.62 -10.46 -3.52
C VAL A 38 1.68 -11.06 -4.55
N PRO A 39 1.81 -12.37 -4.85
CA PRO A 39 0.99 -13.02 -5.89
C PRO A 39 -0.52 -12.88 -5.69
N ALA A 40 -1.01 -13.01 -4.44
CA ALA A 40 -2.45 -12.90 -4.19
C ALA A 40 -2.97 -11.49 -4.47
N VAL A 41 -2.17 -10.45 -4.23
CA VAL A 41 -2.53 -9.07 -4.58
C VAL A 41 -2.59 -8.91 -6.10
N ARG A 42 -1.60 -9.43 -6.81
CA ARG A 42 -1.60 -9.41 -8.29
C ARG A 42 -2.88 -10.06 -8.83
N THR A 43 -3.25 -11.21 -8.30
CA THR A 43 -4.47 -11.92 -8.70
C THR A 43 -5.72 -11.09 -8.41
N GLU A 44 -5.78 -10.45 -7.25
CA GLU A 44 -6.91 -9.61 -6.87
C GLU A 44 -7.05 -8.41 -7.83
N LEU A 45 -5.95 -7.77 -8.20
CA LEU A 45 -5.96 -6.66 -9.17
C LEU A 45 -6.45 -7.13 -10.55
N GLU A 46 -6.00 -8.30 -11.01
CA GLU A 46 -6.43 -8.87 -12.28
C GLU A 46 -7.93 -9.18 -12.28
N HIS A 47 -8.45 -9.75 -11.18
CA HIS A 47 -9.88 -10.01 -11.03
C HIS A 47 -10.69 -8.71 -11.03
N GLY A 48 -10.18 -7.67 -10.37
CA GLY A 48 -10.84 -6.37 -10.36
C GLY A 48 -10.93 -5.76 -11.75
N ARG A 49 -9.86 -5.87 -12.55
CA ARG A 49 -9.85 -5.40 -13.94
C ARG A 49 -10.88 -6.14 -14.77
N GLU A 50 -10.95 -7.47 -14.63
CA GLU A 50 -11.94 -8.28 -15.33
C GLU A 50 -13.37 -7.94 -14.94
N ALA A 51 -13.58 -7.49 -13.70
CA ALA A 51 -14.87 -7.05 -13.19
C ALA A 51 -15.26 -5.65 -13.67
N GLY A 52 -14.40 -4.97 -14.42
CA GLY A 52 -14.70 -3.68 -15.04
C GLY A 52 -14.01 -2.47 -14.42
N TYR A 53 -13.16 -2.66 -13.42
CA TYR A 53 -12.39 -1.57 -12.80
C TYR A 53 -11.13 -1.29 -13.63
N THR A 54 -11.32 -0.59 -14.76
CA THR A 54 -10.27 -0.39 -15.76
C THR A 54 -9.07 0.43 -15.27
N TYR A 55 -9.26 1.27 -14.24
CA TYR A 55 -8.15 2.01 -13.66
C TYR A 55 -7.06 1.08 -13.09
N LEU A 56 -7.40 -0.15 -12.75
CA LEU A 56 -6.43 -1.13 -12.25
C LEU A 56 -5.38 -1.51 -13.29
N ASP A 57 -5.62 -1.22 -14.56
CA ASP A 57 -4.63 -1.41 -15.62
C ASP A 57 -3.31 -0.67 -15.31
N HIS A 58 -3.39 0.49 -14.66
CA HIS A 58 -2.20 1.27 -14.28
C HIS A 58 -1.31 0.48 -13.31
N ALA A 59 -1.92 -0.12 -12.28
CA ALA A 59 -1.17 -0.91 -11.30
C ALA A 59 -0.61 -2.18 -11.94
N ILE A 60 -1.42 -2.88 -12.74
CA ILE A 60 -1.00 -4.12 -13.41
C ILE A 60 0.17 -3.84 -14.37
N ALA A 61 0.12 -2.74 -15.11
CA ALA A 61 1.21 -2.36 -16.02
C ALA A 61 2.53 -2.12 -15.28
N VAL A 62 2.46 -1.48 -14.11
CA VAL A 62 3.66 -1.23 -13.30
C VAL A 62 4.25 -2.55 -12.77
N LEU A 63 3.39 -3.50 -12.37
CA LEU A 63 3.84 -4.83 -11.95
C LEU A 63 4.49 -5.59 -13.10
N GLU A 64 3.86 -5.57 -14.28
CA GLU A 64 4.40 -6.24 -15.47
C GLU A 64 5.72 -5.62 -15.92
N GLY A 65 5.87 -4.31 -15.77
CA GLY A 65 7.10 -3.59 -16.09
C GLY A 65 8.23 -3.80 -15.09
N GLY A 66 7.95 -4.35 -13.93
CA GLY A 66 8.97 -4.65 -12.91
C GLY A 66 9.34 -3.50 -11.98
N ASP A 67 8.72 -2.33 -12.12
CA ASP A 67 8.99 -1.19 -11.22
C ASP A 67 8.47 -1.45 -9.81
N ILE A 68 7.44 -2.30 -9.70
CA ILE A 68 7.02 -2.87 -8.43
C ILE A 68 7.19 -4.38 -8.56
N GLY A 69 8.06 -4.96 -7.75
CA GLY A 69 8.35 -6.39 -7.79
C GLY A 69 7.25 -7.23 -7.14
N VAL A 70 7.28 -8.53 -7.39
CA VAL A 70 6.36 -9.47 -6.75
C VAL A 70 7.19 -10.51 -5.98
N VAL A 71 6.90 -10.67 -4.69
CA VAL A 71 7.57 -11.67 -3.84
C VAL A 71 6.90 -13.02 -4.08
N GLU A 72 7.35 -13.73 -5.10
CA GLU A 72 6.72 -14.97 -5.55
C GLU A 72 6.72 -16.08 -4.48
N THR A 73 7.65 -16.04 -3.54
CA THR A 73 7.75 -17.05 -2.47
C THR A 73 6.77 -16.83 -1.32
N ALA A 74 6.11 -15.67 -1.27
CA ALA A 74 5.23 -15.32 -0.14
C ALA A 74 4.08 -16.31 0.03
N SER A 75 3.47 -16.76 -1.05
CA SER A 75 2.36 -17.70 -1.02
C SER A 75 2.76 -19.03 -0.36
N LYS A 76 3.90 -19.57 -0.76
CA LYS A 76 4.41 -20.82 -0.22
C LYS A 76 4.80 -20.68 1.26
N GLN A 77 5.48 -19.58 1.60
CA GLN A 77 5.86 -19.30 2.99
C GLN A 77 4.63 -19.20 3.88
N LEU A 78 3.59 -18.50 3.42
CA LEU A 78 2.34 -18.37 4.16
C LEU A 78 1.73 -19.76 4.46
N GLN A 79 1.62 -20.61 3.45
CA GLN A 79 0.98 -21.92 3.59
C GLN A 79 1.78 -22.87 4.48
N GLN A 80 3.10 -22.83 4.40
CA GLN A 80 3.96 -23.78 5.10
C GLN A 80 4.33 -23.32 6.51
N ASP A 81 4.61 -22.04 6.69
CA ASP A 81 5.24 -21.55 7.92
C ASP A 81 4.34 -20.66 8.79
N TYR A 82 3.28 -20.09 8.22
CA TYR A 82 2.44 -19.10 8.93
C TYR A 82 0.94 -19.38 8.79
N PRO A 83 0.47 -20.59 9.12
CA PRO A 83 -0.96 -20.90 8.99
C PRO A 83 -1.87 -20.03 9.87
N GLU A 84 -1.36 -19.54 11.00
CA GLU A 84 -2.13 -18.64 11.88
C GLU A 84 -2.41 -17.28 11.21
N ILE A 85 -1.50 -16.79 10.37
CA ILE A 85 -1.71 -15.56 9.59
C ILE A 85 -2.72 -15.83 8.49
N ARG A 86 -2.55 -16.97 7.79
CA ARG A 86 -3.46 -17.38 6.72
C ARG A 86 -4.92 -17.45 7.19
N ASP A 87 -5.12 -17.96 8.41
CA ASP A 87 -6.46 -18.18 8.94
C ASP A 87 -7.14 -16.90 9.45
N ARG A 88 -6.40 -15.80 9.61
CA ARG A 88 -6.90 -14.55 10.18
C ARG A 88 -7.07 -13.43 9.16
N LEU A 89 -6.42 -13.50 8.02
CA LEU A 89 -6.42 -12.45 6.99
C LEU A 89 -6.82 -13.03 5.64
N ASP A 90 -7.30 -12.17 4.74
CA ASP A 90 -7.50 -12.60 3.36
C ASP A 90 -6.14 -12.90 2.70
N PRO A 91 -6.13 -13.61 1.55
CA PRO A 91 -4.86 -14.02 0.94
C PRO A 91 -3.88 -12.89 0.64
N GLY A 92 -4.36 -11.77 0.11
CA GLY A 92 -3.49 -10.63 -0.23
C GLY A 92 -2.85 -10.02 1.00
N GLU A 93 -3.65 -9.77 2.04
CA GLU A 93 -3.18 -9.22 3.30
C GLU A 93 -2.20 -10.19 3.99
N ALA A 94 -2.54 -11.48 4.00
CA ALA A 94 -1.72 -12.50 4.65
C ALA A 94 -0.36 -12.64 3.97
N GLU A 95 -0.34 -12.74 2.64
CA GLU A 95 0.92 -12.84 1.90
C GLU A 95 1.77 -11.59 2.06
N ALA A 96 1.13 -10.41 2.04
CA ALA A 96 1.85 -9.15 2.20
C ALA A 96 2.51 -9.06 3.58
N LEU A 97 1.79 -9.44 4.64
CA LEU A 97 2.36 -9.45 5.99
C LEU A 97 3.54 -10.41 6.10
N VAL A 98 3.41 -11.62 5.56
CA VAL A 98 4.50 -12.60 5.60
C VAL A 98 5.72 -12.09 4.84
N ALA A 99 5.51 -11.48 3.67
CA ALA A 99 6.62 -10.92 2.87
C ALA A 99 7.36 -9.83 3.65
N ALA A 100 6.62 -8.91 4.29
CA ALA A 100 7.24 -7.84 5.09
C ALA A 100 7.96 -8.42 6.30
N TYR A 101 7.33 -9.34 7.00
CA TYR A 101 7.91 -9.94 8.21
C TYR A 101 9.21 -10.69 7.92
N THR A 102 9.22 -11.55 6.90
CA THR A 102 10.39 -12.39 6.60
C THR A 102 11.56 -11.57 6.06
N ALA A 103 11.30 -10.44 5.42
CA ALA A 103 12.34 -9.58 4.86
C ALA A 103 12.76 -8.43 5.77
N GLY A 104 12.07 -8.24 6.91
CA GLY A 104 12.35 -7.12 7.79
C GLY A 104 11.94 -5.77 7.18
N GLY A 105 10.93 -5.78 6.32
CA GLY A 105 10.46 -4.59 5.59
C GLY A 105 9.27 -3.91 6.24
N THR A 106 8.60 -3.08 5.43
CA THR A 106 7.42 -2.32 5.84
C THR A 106 6.18 -2.87 5.13
N LEU A 107 5.09 -3.09 5.88
CA LEU A 107 3.79 -3.42 5.32
C LEU A 107 3.01 -2.13 5.09
N VAL A 108 2.44 -1.96 3.90
CA VAL A 108 1.55 -0.84 3.59
C VAL A 108 0.14 -1.39 3.40
N THR A 109 -0.73 -1.15 4.37
CA THR A 109 -2.11 -1.64 4.35
C THR A 109 -3.02 -0.67 5.10
N ASP A 110 -4.27 -0.60 4.65
CA ASP A 110 -5.31 0.18 5.32
C ASP A 110 -6.24 -0.69 6.17
N ASP A 111 -6.12 -2.02 6.07
CA ASP A 111 -6.98 -2.95 6.80
C ASP A 111 -6.63 -3.00 8.29
N GLY A 112 -7.63 -2.79 9.15
CA GLY A 112 -7.45 -2.74 10.60
C GLY A 112 -6.95 -4.05 11.20
N THR A 113 -7.44 -5.19 10.72
CA THR A 113 -7.00 -6.50 11.22
C THR A 113 -5.55 -6.78 10.83
N ALA A 114 -5.19 -6.47 9.58
CA ALA A 114 -3.82 -6.62 9.12
C ALA A 114 -2.87 -5.71 9.89
N ARG A 115 -3.28 -4.46 10.16
CA ARG A 115 -2.47 -3.51 10.94
C ARG A 115 -2.22 -4.00 12.36
N ARG A 116 -3.25 -4.53 13.03
CA ARG A 116 -3.10 -5.07 14.39
C ARG A 116 -2.16 -6.28 14.39
N LEU A 117 -2.32 -7.17 13.42
CA LEU A 117 -1.48 -8.37 13.35
C LEU A 117 -0.02 -8.00 13.03
N ALA A 118 0.20 -7.02 12.14
CA ALA A 118 1.54 -6.50 11.86
C ALA A 118 2.22 -5.97 13.13
N ALA A 119 1.46 -5.25 13.97
CA ALA A 119 1.98 -4.76 15.25
C ALA A 119 2.38 -5.91 16.17
N ASP A 120 1.58 -6.98 16.20
CA ASP A 120 1.87 -8.16 17.02
C ASP A 120 3.17 -8.85 16.58
N TYR A 121 3.50 -8.77 15.29
CA TYR A 121 4.74 -9.34 14.73
C TYR A 121 5.88 -8.33 14.67
N ASP A 122 5.71 -7.15 15.24
CA ASP A 122 6.71 -6.07 15.22
C ASP A 122 7.11 -5.66 13.79
N VAL A 123 6.18 -5.73 12.85
CA VAL A 123 6.41 -5.29 11.47
C VAL A 123 6.12 -3.80 11.36
N ALA A 124 7.04 -3.05 10.79
CA ALA A 124 6.83 -1.63 10.49
C ALA A 124 5.66 -1.48 9.52
N LEU A 125 4.77 -0.53 9.76
CA LEU A 125 3.59 -0.39 8.93
C LEU A 125 3.19 1.07 8.69
N THR A 126 2.55 1.30 7.55
CA THR A 126 1.90 2.56 7.21
C THR A 126 0.69 2.24 6.32
N GLY A 127 -0.04 3.25 5.88
CA GLY A 127 -1.21 3.08 5.02
C GLY A 127 -1.20 4.04 3.85
N SER A 128 -2.30 4.06 3.08
CA SER A 128 -2.43 4.93 1.91
C SER A 128 -2.20 6.40 2.28
N ILE A 129 -2.83 6.88 3.37
CA ILE A 129 -2.68 8.27 3.81
C ILE A 129 -1.27 8.53 4.33
N GLY A 130 -0.67 7.57 5.04
CA GLY A 130 0.70 7.70 5.54
C GLY A 130 1.70 7.97 4.43
N LEU A 131 1.53 7.33 3.27
CA LEU A 131 2.39 7.57 2.11
C LEU A 131 2.19 8.97 1.53
N LEU A 132 0.94 9.48 1.52
CA LEU A 132 0.67 10.85 1.09
C LEU A 132 1.35 11.86 2.02
N VAL A 133 1.17 11.68 3.34
CA VAL A 133 1.78 12.54 4.35
C VAL A 133 3.29 12.55 4.19
N ARG A 134 3.90 11.39 4.04
CA ARG A 134 5.35 11.25 3.84
C ARG A 134 5.81 12.02 2.60
N GLY A 135 5.08 11.89 1.49
CA GLY A 135 5.41 12.61 0.26
C GLY A 135 5.37 14.13 0.43
N VAL A 136 4.36 14.63 1.13
CA VAL A 136 4.20 16.06 1.40
C VAL A 136 5.33 16.56 2.32
N VAL A 137 5.59 15.85 3.41
CA VAL A 137 6.63 16.23 4.38
C VAL A 137 8.01 16.27 3.73
N ARG A 138 8.30 15.35 2.82
CA ARG A 138 9.59 15.27 2.13
C ARG A 138 9.70 16.22 0.91
N GLY A 139 8.64 16.95 0.59
CA GLY A 139 8.63 17.83 -0.57
C GLY A 139 8.54 17.10 -1.92
N GLU A 140 8.09 15.86 -1.89
CA GLU A 140 7.97 15.01 -3.09
C GLU A 140 6.57 15.02 -3.68
N LEU A 141 5.61 15.67 -3.00
CA LEU A 141 4.23 15.75 -3.41
C LEU A 141 3.63 17.06 -2.91
N PRO A 142 3.04 17.90 -3.80
CA PRO A 142 2.32 19.10 -3.35
C PRO A 142 1.12 18.71 -2.48
N VAL A 143 0.85 19.48 -1.43
CA VAL A 143 -0.25 19.17 -0.51
C VAL A 143 -1.61 19.22 -1.23
N GLU A 144 -1.75 20.13 -2.20
CA GLU A 144 -2.99 20.25 -3.00
C GLU A 144 -3.25 18.98 -3.81
N THR A 145 -2.20 18.40 -4.40
CA THR A 145 -2.31 17.16 -5.16
C THR A 145 -2.67 15.99 -4.23
N ALA A 146 -2.03 15.92 -3.06
CA ALA A 146 -2.34 14.89 -2.08
C ALA A 146 -3.80 14.96 -1.63
N ASP A 147 -4.32 16.17 -1.39
CA ASP A 147 -5.72 16.38 -1.01
C ASP A 147 -6.68 15.96 -2.13
N GLU A 148 -6.34 16.25 -3.39
CA GLU A 148 -7.15 15.84 -4.53
C GLU A 148 -7.23 14.32 -4.64
N TRP A 149 -6.11 13.63 -4.46
CA TRP A 149 -6.09 12.16 -4.50
C TRP A 149 -6.93 11.57 -3.37
N LEU A 150 -6.74 12.07 -2.15
CA LEU A 150 -7.51 11.59 -1.00
C LEU A 150 -9.01 11.81 -1.19
N MET A 151 -9.40 12.98 -1.70
CA MET A 151 -10.80 13.29 -1.96
C MET A 151 -11.40 12.33 -2.99
N THR A 152 -10.66 12.01 -4.05
CA THR A 152 -11.09 11.04 -5.06
C THR A 152 -11.32 9.66 -4.44
N TRP A 153 -10.40 9.21 -3.58
CA TRP A 153 -10.56 7.93 -2.90
C TRP A 153 -11.83 7.90 -2.04
N ILE A 154 -12.08 8.97 -1.29
CA ILE A 154 -13.26 9.07 -0.41
C ILE A 154 -14.55 9.10 -1.23
N GLU A 155 -14.63 9.95 -2.24
CA GLU A 155 -15.85 10.21 -3.00
C GLU A 155 -16.16 9.12 -4.04
N GLU A 156 -15.14 8.60 -4.72
CA GLU A 156 -15.35 7.67 -5.83
C GLU A 156 -15.17 6.21 -5.46
N ARG A 157 -14.39 5.92 -4.42
CA ARG A 157 -14.08 4.54 -4.01
C ARG A 157 -14.66 4.16 -2.65
N ASN A 158 -15.42 5.05 -2.02
CA ASN A 158 -15.93 4.83 -0.66
C ASN A 158 -14.81 4.49 0.35
N TYR A 159 -13.64 5.05 0.13
CA TYR A 159 -12.51 4.83 1.02
C TYR A 159 -12.81 5.44 2.39
N TYR A 160 -12.72 4.63 3.45
CA TYR A 160 -12.89 5.12 4.81
C TYR A 160 -11.58 5.76 5.27
N ALA A 161 -11.62 7.08 5.45
CA ALA A 161 -10.44 7.84 5.86
C ALA A 161 -10.71 8.50 7.22
N PRO A 162 -9.72 8.46 8.14
CA PRO A 162 -9.86 9.14 9.43
C PRO A 162 -9.81 10.65 9.30
N VAL A 163 -9.35 11.19 8.17
CA VAL A 163 -9.28 12.62 7.87
C VAL A 163 -9.79 12.85 6.46
N GLU A 164 -10.34 14.04 6.19
CA GLU A 164 -10.83 14.41 4.86
C GLU A 164 -9.76 15.10 4.02
N ARG A 165 -8.72 15.61 4.65
CA ARG A 165 -7.61 16.30 4.00
C ARG A 165 -6.30 15.83 4.59
N VAL A 166 -5.30 15.75 3.74
CA VAL A 166 -3.95 15.37 4.16
C VAL A 166 -3.39 16.36 5.18
N THR A 167 -3.74 17.64 5.03
CA THR A 167 -3.33 18.70 5.94
C THR A 167 -3.66 18.38 7.41
N ALA A 168 -4.81 17.74 7.66
CA ALA A 168 -5.23 17.36 9.00
C ALA A 168 -4.37 16.26 9.62
N ALA A 169 -3.64 15.50 8.80
CA ALA A 169 -2.75 14.42 9.23
C ALA A 169 -1.28 14.83 9.26
N LEU A 170 -0.96 16.06 8.82
CA LEU A 170 0.43 16.54 8.82
C LEU A 170 0.90 16.90 10.23
N PRO A 171 2.20 16.76 10.52
CA PRO A 171 2.78 17.33 11.75
C PRO A 171 2.60 18.85 11.81
N ASP A 172 2.49 19.40 13.02
CA ASP A 172 2.20 20.83 13.26
C ASP A 172 3.19 21.77 12.56
N ASP A 173 4.42 21.35 12.37
CA ASP A 173 5.49 22.17 11.77
C ASP A 173 5.50 22.16 10.24
N VAL A 174 4.56 21.49 9.58
CA VAL A 174 4.53 21.32 8.13
C VAL A 174 3.31 21.98 7.48
N GLY A 175 2.31 22.32 8.25
CA GLY A 175 1.02 22.83 7.74
C GLY A 175 1.01 24.32 7.37
N GLU A 176 2.16 24.96 7.30
CA GLU A 176 2.23 26.41 7.02
C GLU A 176 2.56 26.72 5.56
#